data_fa5fc2aed322980829f4aca63da51048
#
_entry.id   fa5fc2aed322980829f4aca63da51048
#
_cell.length_a   1.000
_cell.length_b   1.000
_cell.length_c   1.000
_cell.angle_alpha   90.00
_cell.angle_beta   90.00
_cell.angle_gamma   90.00
#
_symmetry.space_group_name_H-M   'P 1'
#
loop_
_entity.id
_entity.type
_entity.pdbx_description
1 polymer ?
#
loop_
_entity_poly.entity_id
_entity_poly.type
_entity_poly.pdbx_seq_one_letter_code
_entity_poly.pdbx_strand_id
1 'polypeptide(L)'
;DEISEEDIETYYNKNEKNFILPTPIIKAVFFILPKNAPNLKEVKKWFKSDKANDQESLEDYCLTHAKKYDKFNNKWIEVKYILNLIPGDFNTLEKEILVVKNIEKEDDDNYYFLKINEMRHEQTLAPLDYVRDEITLILKNKKKLQFENDLEKQINEEGVRKKYVKIY
;
A
#
# COMPACT_ATOMS: atom_id res chain seq x y z
N ASP A 1 -18.50 18.26 3.37
CA ASP A 1 -17.47 18.72 2.43
C ASP A 1 -16.48 17.61 2.13
N GLU A 2 -16.65 17.00 0.97
CA GLU A 2 -15.76 15.94 0.51
C GLU A 2 -14.46 16.53 -0.05
N ILE A 3 -13.38 15.78 0.13
CA ILE A 3 -12.08 16.09 -0.46
C ILE A 3 -12.10 15.60 -1.92
N SER A 4 -11.82 16.47 -2.89
CA SER A 4 -11.79 16.12 -4.30
C SER A 4 -10.45 15.49 -4.71
N GLU A 5 -10.44 14.77 -5.83
CA GLU A 5 -9.21 14.26 -6.44
C GLU A 5 -8.25 15.40 -6.80
N GLU A 6 -8.77 16.52 -7.28
CA GLU A 6 -7.98 17.69 -7.59
C GLU A 6 -7.26 18.25 -6.36
N ASP A 7 -7.96 18.29 -5.21
CA ASP A 7 -7.35 18.71 -3.94
C ASP A 7 -6.21 17.79 -3.54
N ILE A 8 -6.40 16.47 -3.69
CA ILE A 8 -5.40 15.45 -3.37
C ILE A 8 -4.17 15.59 -4.26
N GLU A 9 -4.35 15.69 -5.57
CA GLU A 9 -3.26 15.85 -6.53
C GLU A 9 -2.49 17.15 -6.29
N THR A 10 -3.19 18.24 -6.04
CA THR A 10 -2.59 19.54 -5.74
C THR A 10 -1.71 19.46 -4.49
N TYR A 11 -2.23 18.86 -3.42
CA TYR A 11 -1.48 18.69 -2.18
C TYR A 11 -0.24 17.82 -2.40
N TYR A 12 -0.40 16.69 -3.08
CA TYR A 12 0.69 15.78 -3.40
C TYR A 12 1.81 16.50 -4.15
N ASN A 13 1.47 17.21 -5.22
CA ASN A 13 2.44 17.91 -6.05
C ASN A 13 3.16 19.04 -5.32
N LYS A 14 2.48 19.72 -4.41
CA LYS A 14 3.08 20.80 -3.61
C LYS A 14 3.96 20.31 -2.46
N ASN A 15 3.77 19.08 -2.03
CA ASN A 15 4.41 18.55 -0.82
C ASN A 15 5.20 17.25 -1.09
N GLU A 16 5.74 17.07 -2.28
CA GLU A 16 6.47 15.87 -2.69
C GLU A 16 7.56 15.45 -1.69
N LYS A 17 8.24 16.43 -1.09
CA LYS A 17 9.28 16.18 -0.09
C LYS A 17 8.79 15.36 1.12
N ASN A 18 7.49 15.45 1.42
CA ASN A 18 6.87 14.73 2.55
C ASN A 18 6.53 13.29 2.20
N PHE A 19 6.64 12.92 0.92
CA PHE A 19 6.23 11.61 0.41
C PHE A 19 7.39 10.80 -0.17
N ILE A 20 8.60 11.07 0.28
CA ILE A 20 9.77 10.26 -0.08
C ILE A 20 9.72 8.97 0.73
N LEU A 21 9.83 7.83 0.05
CA LEU A 21 9.76 6.51 0.68
C LEU A 21 10.95 6.27 1.61
N PRO A 22 10.73 5.94 2.89
CA PRO A 22 11.79 5.55 3.79
C PRO A 22 12.25 4.10 3.58
N THR A 23 11.39 3.26 3.01
CA THR A 23 11.65 1.84 2.72
C THR A 23 11.03 1.48 1.37
N PRO A 24 11.54 0.45 0.68
CA PRO A 24 10.95 0.05 -0.60
C PRO A 24 9.56 -0.55 -0.42
N ILE A 25 8.71 -0.35 -1.43
CA ILE A 25 7.35 -0.88 -1.51
C ILE A 25 7.16 -1.67 -2.80
N ILE A 26 6.27 -2.64 -2.78
CA ILE A 26 5.95 -3.50 -3.91
C ILE A 26 4.45 -3.69 -4.08
N LYS A 27 4.04 -3.96 -5.31
CA LYS A 27 2.78 -4.64 -5.62
C LYS A 27 3.12 -6.07 -5.99
N ALA A 28 2.50 -7.03 -5.33
CA ALA A 28 2.91 -8.42 -5.42
C ALA A 28 1.75 -9.41 -5.27
N VAL A 29 2.01 -10.63 -5.68
CA VAL A 29 1.20 -11.80 -5.38
C VAL A 29 2.06 -12.76 -4.58
N PHE A 30 1.54 -13.23 -3.45
CA PHE A 30 2.22 -14.16 -2.57
C PHE A 30 1.33 -15.37 -2.31
N PHE A 31 1.91 -16.57 -2.40
CA PHE A 31 1.17 -17.77 -2.05
C PHE A 31 2.07 -18.87 -1.49
N ILE A 32 1.44 -19.74 -0.70
CA ILE A 32 2.09 -20.88 -0.04
C ILE A 32 1.38 -22.14 -0.48
N LEU A 33 2.13 -23.10 -1.01
CA LEU A 33 1.61 -24.42 -1.36
C LEU A 33 2.18 -25.48 -0.45
N PRO A 34 1.38 -26.47 -0.02
CA PRO A 34 1.93 -27.63 0.65
C PRO A 34 2.79 -28.44 -0.31
N LYS A 35 3.77 -29.19 0.22
CA LYS A 35 4.68 -30.02 -0.60
C LYS A 35 3.96 -31.04 -1.44
N ASN A 36 2.77 -31.49 -1.04
CA ASN A 36 1.96 -32.46 -1.77
C ASN A 36 0.97 -31.84 -2.75
N ALA A 37 1.04 -30.52 -2.99
CA ALA A 37 0.17 -29.85 -3.96
C ALA A 37 0.34 -30.48 -5.37
N PRO A 38 -0.77 -30.73 -6.09
CA PRO A 38 -0.68 -31.34 -7.42
C PRO A 38 -0.24 -30.35 -8.47
N ASN A 39 0.27 -30.86 -9.60
CA ASN A 39 0.56 -30.07 -10.80
C ASN A 39 1.57 -28.92 -10.58
N LEU A 40 2.57 -29.13 -9.74
CA LEU A 40 3.56 -28.11 -9.41
C LEU A 40 4.27 -27.54 -10.66
N LYS A 41 4.50 -28.36 -11.66
CA LYS A 41 5.12 -27.92 -12.94
C LYS A 41 4.29 -26.85 -13.64
N GLU A 42 2.96 -27.04 -13.70
CA GLU A 42 2.04 -26.08 -14.31
C GLU A 42 1.98 -24.80 -13.47
N VAL A 43 1.95 -24.92 -12.14
CA VAL A 43 1.97 -23.78 -11.23
C VAL A 43 3.20 -22.91 -11.47
N LYS A 44 4.38 -23.51 -11.57
CA LYS A 44 5.62 -22.77 -11.84
C LYS A 44 5.60 -22.07 -13.19
N LYS A 45 4.99 -22.68 -14.21
CA LYS A 45 4.81 -22.08 -15.53
C LYS A 45 3.91 -20.84 -15.44
N TRP A 46 2.74 -20.95 -14.81
CA TRP A 46 1.83 -19.82 -14.61
C TRP A 46 2.46 -18.72 -13.78
N PHE A 47 3.18 -19.09 -12.73
CA PHE A 47 3.86 -18.16 -11.85
C PHE A 47 4.87 -17.27 -12.59
N LYS A 48 5.61 -17.83 -13.53
CA LYS A 48 6.61 -17.09 -14.33
C LYS A 48 6.00 -16.30 -15.48
N SER A 49 4.75 -16.55 -15.83
CA SER A 49 4.07 -15.93 -16.96
C SER A 49 3.44 -14.58 -16.58
N ASP A 50 3.49 -13.62 -17.50
CA ASP A 50 2.80 -12.34 -17.37
C ASP A 50 1.47 -12.31 -18.15
N LYS A 51 1.09 -13.44 -18.77
CA LYS A 51 -0.17 -13.54 -19.53
C LYS A 51 -1.37 -13.55 -18.57
N ALA A 52 -2.40 -12.79 -18.91
CA ALA A 52 -3.61 -12.69 -18.10
C ALA A 52 -4.27 -14.05 -17.84
N ASN A 53 -4.34 -14.92 -18.87
CA ASN A 53 -4.93 -16.25 -18.74
C ASN A 53 -4.15 -17.14 -17.77
N ASP A 54 -2.83 -17.07 -17.79
CA ASP A 54 -1.97 -17.83 -16.88
C ASP A 54 -2.13 -17.33 -15.43
N GLN A 55 -2.25 -16.03 -15.24
CA GLN A 55 -2.48 -15.45 -13.91
C GLN A 55 -3.86 -15.83 -13.35
N GLU A 56 -4.88 -15.88 -14.21
CA GLU A 56 -6.21 -16.36 -13.84
C GLU A 56 -6.18 -17.84 -13.43
N SER A 57 -5.50 -18.68 -14.22
CA SER A 57 -5.32 -20.10 -13.91
C SER A 57 -4.60 -20.31 -12.58
N LEU A 58 -3.58 -19.51 -12.32
CA LEU A 58 -2.85 -19.54 -11.05
C LEU A 58 -3.74 -19.17 -9.86
N GLU A 59 -4.53 -18.12 -10.00
CA GLU A 59 -5.46 -17.70 -8.97
C GLU A 59 -6.49 -18.80 -8.67
N ASP A 60 -7.11 -19.35 -9.70
CA ASP A 60 -8.10 -20.43 -9.56
C ASP A 60 -7.48 -21.67 -8.87
N TYR A 61 -6.26 -22.02 -9.26
CA TYR A 61 -5.52 -23.11 -8.63
C TYR A 61 -5.26 -22.83 -7.15
N CYS A 62 -4.80 -21.63 -6.83
CA CYS A 62 -4.47 -21.25 -5.46
C CYS A 62 -5.69 -21.21 -4.54
N LEU A 63 -6.86 -20.80 -5.05
CA LEU A 63 -8.11 -20.80 -4.28
C LEU A 63 -8.49 -22.21 -3.82
N THR A 64 -8.08 -23.24 -4.56
CA THR A 64 -8.36 -24.64 -4.20
C THR A 64 -7.24 -25.29 -3.39
N HIS A 65 -5.98 -25.02 -3.72
CA HIS A 65 -4.83 -25.79 -3.23
C HIS A 65 -3.88 -25.05 -2.30
N ALA A 66 -3.87 -23.71 -2.32
CA ALA A 66 -2.92 -22.96 -1.52
C ALA A 66 -3.33 -22.89 -0.05
N LYS A 67 -2.35 -22.93 0.83
CA LYS A 67 -2.55 -22.62 2.26
C LYS A 67 -2.79 -21.15 2.48
N LYS A 68 -2.18 -20.31 1.62
CA LYS A 68 -2.34 -18.86 1.61
C LYS A 68 -2.20 -18.38 0.19
N TYR A 69 -3.06 -17.44 -0.22
CA TYR A 69 -2.97 -16.70 -1.47
C TYR A 69 -3.36 -15.27 -1.20
N ASP A 70 -2.48 -14.32 -1.49
CA ASP A 70 -2.70 -12.93 -1.17
C ASP A 70 -2.18 -12.03 -2.30
N LYS A 71 -3.04 -11.16 -2.82
CA LYS A 71 -2.72 -10.08 -3.75
C LYS A 71 -2.65 -8.73 -3.04
N PHE A 72 -2.86 -8.69 -1.72
CA PHE A 72 -2.83 -7.47 -0.91
C PHE A 72 -3.80 -6.39 -1.41
N ASN A 73 -4.97 -6.82 -1.93
CA ASN A 73 -6.00 -5.95 -2.54
C ASN A 73 -5.44 -5.11 -3.70
N ASN A 74 -4.43 -5.60 -4.41
CA ASN A 74 -3.70 -4.89 -5.48
C ASN A 74 -3.09 -3.56 -5.00
N LYS A 75 -2.77 -3.46 -3.72
CA LYS A 75 -2.16 -2.26 -3.11
C LYS A 75 -0.66 -2.43 -2.91
N TRP A 76 0.02 -1.31 -2.76
CA TRP A 76 1.41 -1.28 -2.36
C TRP A 76 1.57 -1.77 -0.92
N ILE A 77 2.61 -2.57 -0.68
CA ILE A 77 3.00 -3.03 0.66
C ILE A 77 4.49 -2.83 0.85
N GLU A 78 4.91 -2.65 2.10
CA GLU A 78 6.33 -2.58 2.42
C GLU A 78 7.02 -3.93 2.22
N VAL A 79 8.19 -3.92 1.61
CA VAL A 79 9.00 -5.13 1.37
C VAL A 79 9.25 -5.91 2.67
N LYS A 80 9.56 -5.20 3.75
CA LYS A 80 9.84 -5.85 5.05
C LYS A 80 8.67 -6.68 5.60
N TYR A 81 7.44 -6.35 5.24
CA TYR A 81 6.27 -7.13 5.63
C TYR A 81 6.30 -8.53 5.01
N ILE A 82 6.63 -8.61 3.71
CA ILE A 82 6.72 -9.88 2.98
C ILE A 82 7.89 -10.73 3.45
N LEU A 83 9.01 -10.12 3.79
CA LEU A 83 10.22 -10.84 4.20
C LEU A 83 9.97 -11.72 5.43
N ASN A 84 9.06 -11.33 6.30
CA ASN A 84 8.69 -12.11 7.49
C ASN A 84 7.83 -13.34 7.17
N LEU A 85 7.29 -13.43 5.96
CA LEU A 85 6.44 -14.55 5.52
C LEU A 85 7.20 -15.63 4.76
N ILE A 86 8.44 -15.37 4.37
CA ILE A 86 9.25 -16.24 3.52
C ILE A 86 10.41 -16.84 4.34
N PRO A 87 10.66 -18.17 4.27
CA PRO A 87 11.79 -18.77 4.96
C PRO A 87 13.11 -18.33 4.35
N GLY A 88 14.14 -18.19 5.19
CA GLY A 88 15.49 -17.81 4.77
C GLY A 88 16.06 -16.68 5.60
N ASP A 89 17.29 -16.30 5.26
CA ASP A 89 17.97 -15.19 5.91
C ASP A 89 17.37 -13.85 5.47
N PHE A 90 16.93 -13.05 6.43
CA PHE A 90 16.28 -11.77 6.19
C PHE A 90 17.11 -10.84 5.30
N ASN A 91 18.40 -10.69 5.61
CA ASN A 91 19.26 -9.78 4.85
C ASN A 91 19.50 -10.24 3.41
N THR A 92 19.62 -11.54 3.21
CA THR A 92 19.77 -12.14 1.88
C THR A 92 18.50 -11.95 1.06
N LEU A 93 17.33 -12.22 1.64
CA LEU A 93 16.02 -12.03 1.00
C LEU A 93 15.76 -10.55 0.66
N GLU A 94 16.13 -9.65 1.55
CA GLU A 94 15.96 -8.21 1.33
C GLU A 94 16.74 -7.75 0.08
N LYS A 95 17.98 -8.20 -0.07
CA LYS A 95 18.78 -7.89 -1.26
C LYS A 95 18.21 -8.54 -2.53
N GLU A 96 17.78 -9.78 -2.43
CA GLU A 96 17.21 -10.54 -3.57
C GLU A 96 15.94 -9.87 -4.09
N ILE A 97 15.02 -9.49 -3.21
CA ILE A 97 13.73 -8.91 -3.58
C ILE A 97 13.87 -7.59 -4.35
N LEU A 98 14.97 -6.87 -4.14
CA LEU A 98 15.23 -5.60 -4.83
C LEU A 98 15.66 -5.77 -6.28
N VAL A 99 16.10 -6.96 -6.69
CA VAL A 99 16.69 -7.17 -8.00
C VAL A 99 16.01 -8.26 -8.84
N VAL A 100 15.13 -9.06 -8.24
CA VAL A 100 14.42 -10.13 -8.97
C VAL A 100 12.93 -9.89 -8.98
N LYS A 101 12.26 -10.43 -9.99
CA LYS A 101 10.81 -10.34 -10.15
C LYS A 101 10.07 -11.49 -9.46
N ASN A 102 10.67 -12.67 -9.43
CA ASN A 102 10.06 -13.89 -8.91
C ASN A 102 10.98 -14.51 -7.87
N ILE A 103 10.41 -14.86 -6.72
CA ILE A 103 11.12 -15.54 -5.64
C ILE A 103 10.38 -16.85 -5.33
N GLU A 104 11.14 -17.96 -5.36
CA GLU A 104 10.67 -19.27 -4.92
C GLU A 104 11.57 -19.72 -3.77
N LYS A 105 10.96 -20.09 -2.66
CA LYS A 105 11.65 -20.69 -1.50
C LYS A 105 10.85 -21.88 -1.02
N GLU A 106 11.50 -22.73 -0.25
CA GLU A 106 10.83 -23.88 0.36
C GLU A 106 11.39 -24.18 1.73
N ASP A 107 10.59 -24.78 2.55
CA ASP A 107 10.98 -25.46 3.78
C ASP A 107 10.55 -26.93 3.71
N ASP A 108 10.55 -27.65 4.81
CA ASP A 108 10.20 -29.08 4.82
C ASP A 108 8.73 -29.31 4.45
N ASP A 109 7.86 -28.35 4.70
CA ASP A 109 6.41 -28.52 4.59
C ASP A 109 5.79 -27.81 3.39
N ASN A 110 6.39 -26.71 2.94
CA ASN A 110 5.76 -25.80 1.99
C ASN A 110 6.70 -25.25 0.92
N TYR A 111 6.07 -24.84 -0.19
CA TYR A 111 6.67 -23.95 -1.19
C TYR A 111 6.12 -22.55 -0.99
N TYR A 112 6.99 -21.54 -1.13
CA TYR A 112 6.66 -20.12 -0.99
C TYR A 112 6.97 -19.42 -2.30
N PHE A 113 5.98 -18.71 -2.84
CA PHE A 113 6.09 -18.02 -4.11
C PHE A 113 5.76 -16.54 -3.94
N LEU A 114 6.64 -15.69 -4.40
CA LEU A 114 6.42 -14.25 -4.43
C LEU A 114 6.67 -13.74 -5.84
N LYS A 115 5.65 -13.12 -6.44
CA LYS A 115 5.76 -12.44 -7.73
C LYS A 115 5.63 -10.95 -7.52
N ILE A 116 6.66 -10.20 -7.90
CA ILE A 116 6.72 -8.75 -7.77
C ILE A 116 6.26 -8.14 -9.08
N ASN A 117 5.10 -7.49 -9.08
CA ASN A 117 4.54 -6.86 -10.27
C ASN A 117 5.08 -5.45 -10.48
N GLU A 118 5.26 -4.69 -9.41
CA GLU A 118 5.80 -3.34 -9.42
C GLU A 118 6.63 -3.11 -8.17
N MET A 119 7.63 -2.25 -8.28
CA MET A 119 8.48 -1.86 -7.16
C MET A 119 8.79 -0.37 -7.20
N ARG A 120 8.88 0.24 -6.01
CA ARG A 120 9.46 1.56 -5.81
C ARG A 120 10.53 1.46 -4.72
N HIS A 121 11.70 1.99 -5.03
CA HIS A 121 12.85 1.95 -4.12
C HIS A 121 12.74 3.02 -3.03
N GLU A 122 13.47 2.78 -1.94
CA GLU A 122 13.65 3.81 -0.89
C GLU A 122 14.27 5.08 -1.48
N GLN A 123 14.05 6.21 -0.83
CA GLN A 123 14.53 7.52 -1.25
C GLN A 123 13.98 8.01 -2.59
N THR A 124 12.90 7.41 -3.06
CA THR A 124 12.14 7.88 -4.24
C THR A 124 10.76 8.37 -3.81
N LEU A 125 10.13 9.18 -4.66
CA LEU A 125 8.80 9.70 -4.42
C LEU A 125 7.78 8.56 -4.41
N ALA A 126 6.99 8.46 -3.35
CA ALA A 126 5.91 7.49 -3.26
C ALA A 126 4.85 7.76 -4.34
N PRO A 127 4.29 6.70 -4.98
CA PRO A 127 3.16 6.88 -5.89
C PRO A 127 1.96 7.50 -5.17
N LEU A 128 1.19 8.31 -5.86
CA LEU A 128 0.02 8.98 -5.28
C LEU A 128 -0.96 7.98 -4.66
N ASP A 129 -1.21 6.85 -5.31
CA ASP A 129 -2.14 5.84 -4.79
C ASP A 129 -1.69 5.22 -3.46
N TYR A 130 -0.39 5.22 -3.17
CA TYR A 130 0.13 4.76 -1.88
C TYR A 130 -0.15 5.74 -0.74
N VAL A 131 -0.13 7.03 -1.03
CA VAL A 131 -0.29 8.09 -0.01
C VAL A 131 -1.66 8.79 -0.06
N ARG A 132 -2.54 8.38 -0.96
CA ARG A 132 -3.86 9.00 -1.17
C ARG A 132 -4.68 9.09 0.11
N ASP A 133 -4.79 8.01 0.85
CA ASP A 133 -5.60 7.98 2.07
C ASP A 133 -5.01 8.87 3.16
N GLU A 134 -3.68 8.90 3.27
CA GLU A 134 -2.96 9.80 4.17
C GLU A 134 -3.23 11.25 3.81
N ILE A 135 -3.13 11.61 2.53
CA ILE A 135 -3.41 12.98 2.05
C ILE A 135 -4.87 13.36 2.31
N THR A 136 -5.79 12.45 2.04
CA THR A 136 -7.21 12.67 2.31
C THR A 136 -7.44 13.00 3.78
N LEU A 137 -6.81 12.26 4.68
CA LEU A 137 -6.90 12.51 6.12
C LEU A 137 -6.31 13.87 6.51
N ILE A 138 -5.14 14.21 5.96
CA ILE A 138 -4.49 15.50 6.18
C ILE A 138 -5.42 16.64 5.77
N LEU A 139 -6.02 16.55 4.57
CA LEU A 139 -6.91 17.58 4.04
C LEU A 139 -8.22 17.70 4.83
N LYS A 140 -8.76 16.58 5.27
CA LYS A 140 -9.94 16.57 6.17
C LYS A 140 -9.63 17.26 7.50
N ASN A 141 -8.48 16.96 8.08
CA ASN A 141 -8.06 17.60 9.33
C ASN A 141 -7.82 19.09 9.16
N LYS A 142 -7.23 19.52 8.04
CA LYS A 142 -7.07 20.94 7.73
C LYS A 142 -8.41 21.67 7.61
N LYS A 143 -9.38 21.09 6.91
CA LYS A 143 -10.73 21.66 6.78
C LYS A 143 -11.43 21.76 8.13
N LYS A 144 -11.30 20.73 8.96
CA LYS A 144 -11.87 20.74 10.32
C LYS A 144 -11.29 21.85 11.17
N LEU A 145 -9.96 21.98 11.17
CA LEU A 145 -9.27 23.05 11.92
C LEU A 145 -9.67 24.43 11.40
N GLN A 146 -9.76 24.61 10.10
CA GLN A 146 -10.20 25.89 9.50
C GLN A 146 -11.63 26.24 9.92
N PHE A 147 -12.53 25.26 9.87
CA PHE A 147 -13.92 25.45 10.30
C PHE A 147 -14.01 25.82 11.79
N GLU A 148 -13.27 25.15 12.66
CA GLU A 148 -13.23 25.44 14.10
C GLU A 148 -12.68 26.84 14.36
N ASN A 149 -11.61 27.24 13.68
CA ASN A 149 -11.02 28.57 13.80
C ASN A 149 -11.98 29.67 13.32
N ASP A 150 -12.65 29.46 12.20
CA ASP A 150 -13.62 30.42 11.67
C ASP A 150 -14.82 30.57 12.60
N LEU A 151 -15.31 29.47 13.18
CA LEU A 151 -16.41 29.47 14.12
C LEU A 151 -16.02 30.20 15.41
N GLU A 152 -14.84 29.93 15.97
CA GLU A 152 -14.32 30.60 17.18
C GLU A 152 -14.18 32.11 16.95
N LYS A 153 -13.64 32.52 15.81
CA LYS A 153 -13.52 33.91 15.42
C LYS A 153 -14.89 34.60 15.33
N GLN A 154 -15.86 33.94 14.72
CA GLN A 154 -17.24 34.44 14.61
C GLN A 154 -17.87 34.62 15.99
N ILE A 155 -17.72 33.67 16.91
CA ILE A 155 -18.23 33.75 18.29
C ILE A 155 -17.59 34.93 19.04
N ASN A 156 -16.28 35.14 18.90
CA ASN A 156 -15.58 36.26 19.51
C ASN A 156 -16.08 37.60 18.97
N GLU A 157 -16.30 37.76 17.69
CA GLU A 157 -16.85 38.94 17.06
C GLU A 157 -18.27 39.24 17.58
N GLU A 158 -19.14 38.24 17.66
CA GLU A 158 -20.48 38.38 18.24
C GLU A 158 -20.44 38.73 19.73
N GLY A 159 -19.53 38.13 20.48
CA GLY A 159 -19.32 38.45 21.88
C GLY A 159 -18.93 39.90 22.11
N VAL A 160 -18.05 40.44 21.27
CA VAL A 160 -17.64 41.85 21.30
C VAL A 160 -18.82 42.76 20.94
N ARG A 161 -19.59 42.44 19.89
CA ARG A 161 -20.80 43.22 19.54
C ARG A 161 -21.81 43.27 20.67
N LYS A 162 -22.09 42.18 21.34
CA LYS A 162 -23.02 42.11 22.48
C LYS A 162 -22.54 42.93 23.64
N LYS A 163 -21.25 43.00 23.93
CA LYS A 163 -20.66 43.89 24.93
C LYS A 163 -20.90 45.36 24.60
N TYR A 164 -20.68 45.75 23.36
CA TYR A 164 -20.91 47.14 22.92
C TYR A 164 -22.39 47.54 23.03
N VAL A 165 -23.30 46.66 22.64
CA VAL A 165 -24.75 46.90 22.73
C VAL A 165 -25.23 47.04 24.17
N LYS A 166 -24.62 46.36 25.14
CA LYS A 166 -24.97 46.46 26.55
C LYS A 166 -24.53 47.77 27.25
N ILE A 167 -23.55 48.44 26.66
CA ILE A 167 -23.00 49.69 27.18
C ILE A 167 -23.87 50.92 26.80
N TYR A 168 -24.66 50.78 25.74
CA TYR A 168 -25.62 51.79 25.30
C TYR A 168 -27.04 51.53 25.83
#